data_7f23f28558e6e02888760021e0f50197
#
_entry.id   7f23f28558e6e02888760021e0f50197
#
_cell.length_a   1.000
_cell.length_b   1.000
_cell.length_c   1.000
_cell.angle_alpha   90.00
_cell.angle_beta   90.00
_cell.angle_gamma   90.00
#
_symmetry.space_group_name_H-M   'P 1'
#
loop_
_entity.id
_entity.type
_entity.pdbx_description
1 polymer ?
#
loop_
_entity_poly.entity_id
_entity_poly.type
_entity_poly.pdbx_seq_one_letter_code
_entity_poly.pdbx_strand_id
1 'polypeptide(L)'
;MSRQWNFLSNHGLIILHLVSNPRATLREIALATGLTERAVYQIVRELEEGDFIDKRKVGRRNAYTINRRNILEHPAYGDRTIADVGKTIMGLD
;
A
#
# COMPACT_ATOMS: atom_id res chain seq x y z
N MET A 1 -1.05 -22.59 -10.40
CA MET A 1 -2.35 -21.96 -10.63
C MET A 1 -2.34 -20.53 -10.14
N SER A 2 -2.78 -19.65 -10.98
CA SER A 2 -2.83 -18.25 -10.57
C SER A 2 -4.18 -17.93 -9.96
N ARG A 3 -4.17 -17.10 -8.94
CA ARG A 3 -5.39 -16.57 -8.37
C ARG A 3 -5.68 -15.22 -9.02
N GLN A 4 -6.93 -14.96 -9.27
CA GLN A 4 -7.34 -13.69 -9.84
C GLN A 4 -7.69 -12.68 -8.77
N TRP A 5 -7.73 -13.10 -7.53
CA TRP A 5 -7.94 -12.21 -6.39
C TRP A 5 -7.14 -12.71 -5.20
N ASN A 6 -6.94 -11.84 -4.24
CA ASN A 6 -6.29 -12.19 -2.99
C ASN A 6 -6.95 -11.38 -1.86
N PHE A 7 -6.48 -11.59 -0.65
CA PHE A 7 -7.06 -10.92 0.52
C PHE A 7 -6.99 -9.41 0.42
N LEU A 8 -5.88 -8.88 -0.10
CA LEU A 8 -5.68 -7.44 -0.18
C LEU A 8 -6.17 -6.90 -1.51
N SER A 9 -6.68 -5.67 -1.49
CA SER A 9 -6.96 -4.94 -2.72
C SER A 9 -5.65 -4.57 -3.40
N ASN A 10 -5.73 -4.06 -4.63
CA ASN A 10 -4.54 -3.59 -5.33
C ASN A 10 -3.87 -2.45 -4.57
N HIS A 11 -4.67 -1.59 -3.93
CA HIS A 11 -4.12 -0.51 -3.09
C HIS A 11 -3.34 -1.11 -1.92
N GLY A 12 -3.89 -2.11 -1.27
CA GLY A 12 -3.21 -2.79 -0.17
C GLY A 12 -1.93 -3.47 -0.60
N LEU A 13 -1.93 -4.09 -1.80
CA LEU A 13 -0.71 -4.73 -2.32
C LEU A 13 0.41 -3.71 -2.53
N ILE A 14 0.08 -2.55 -3.04
CA ILE A 14 1.08 -1.51 -3.28
C ILE A 14 1.62 -0.98 -1.96
N ILE A 15 0.75 -0.73 -0.98
CA ILE A 15 1.20 -0.34 0.36
C ILE A 15 2.14 -1.40 0.93
N LEU A 16 1.77 -2.66 0.82
CA LEU A 16 2.60 -3.75 1.33
C LEU A 16 3.99 -3.73 0.71
N HIS A 17 4.06 -3.50 -0.60
CA HIS A 17 5.35 -3.43 -1.28
C HIS A 17 6.16 -2.22 -0.82
N LEU A 18 5.51 -1.06 -0.67
CA LEU A 18 6.19 0.17 -0.28
C LEU A 18 6.72 0.14 1.16
N VAL A 19 6.10 -0.63 2.03
CA VAL A 19 6.58 -0.79 3.41
C VAL A 19 8.02 -1.30 3.42
N SER A 20 8.34 -2.27 2.57
CA SER A 20 9.68 -2.84 2.49
C SER A 20 10.56 -2.17 1.46
N ASN A 21 9.97 -1.46 0.51
CA ASN A 21 10.68 -0.87 -0.62
C ASN A 21 10.22 0.56 -0.84
N PRO A 22 10.51 1.47 0.08
CA PRO A 22 9.96 2.84 0.01
C PRO A 22 10.48 3.68 -1.15
N ARG A 23 11.53 3.22 -1.82
CA ARG A 23 12.10 3.94 -2.97
C ARG A 23 11.86 3.20 -4.28
N ALA A 24 10.91 2.27 -4.32
CA ALA A 24 10.62 1.51 -5.52
C ALA A 24 10.08 2.43 -6.62
N THR A 25 10.46 2.15 -7.86
CA THR A 25 9.91 2.83 -9.03
C THR A 25 8.54 2.23 -9.36
N LEU A 26 7.76 2.95 -10.15
CA LEU A 26 6.47 2.43 -10.61
C LEU A 26 6.64 1.10 -11.35
N ARG A 27 7.71 0.99 -12.13
CA ARG A 27 7.99 -0.26 -12.86
C ARG A 27 8.28 -1.40 -11.90
N GLU A 28 9.08 -1.13 -10.86
CA GLU A 28 9.40 -2.16 -9.87
C GLU A 28 8.15 -2.62 -9.14
N ILE A 29 7.28 -1.68 -8.79
CA ILE A 29 6.01 -2.01 -8.14
C ILE A 29 5.14 -2.85 -9.08
N ALA A 30 5.06 -2.45 -10.35
CA ALA A 30 4.27 -3.18 -11.34
C ALA A 30 4.76 -4.62 -11.48
N LEU A 31 6.07 -4.80 -11.57
CA LEU A 31 6.64 -6.14 -11.69
C LEU A 31 6.36 -6.98 -10.44
N ALA A 32 6.44 -6.38 -9.26
CA ALA A 32 6.24 -7.11 -8.01
C ALA A 32 4.78 -7.48 -7.78
N THR A 33 3.85 -6.63 -8.22
CA THR A 33 2.43 -6.82 -7.93
C THR A 33 1.66 -7.50 -9.06
N GLY A 34 2.25 -7.57 -10.25
CA GLY A 34 1.56 -8.10 -11.42
C GLY A 34 0.62 -7.10 -12.07
N LEU A 35 0.65 -5.85 -11.65
CA LEU A 35 -0.16 -4.79 -12.22
C LEU A 35 0.59 -4.09 -13.34
N THR A 36 -0.14 -3.36 -14.20
CA THR A 36 0.52 -2.53 -15.21
C THR A 36 1.09 -1.28 -14.55
N GLU A 37 2.08 -0.65 -15.21
CA GLU A 37 2.63 0.59 -14.70
C GLU A 37 1.56 1.68 -14.63
N ARG A 38 0.65 1.69 -15.59
CA ARG A 38 -0.43 2.68 -15.60
C ARG A 38 -1.35 2.49 -14.39
N ALA A 39 -1.70 1.25 -14.09
CA ALA A 39 -2.53 0.96 -12.91
C ALA A 39 -1.81 1.36 -11.62
N VAL A 40 -0.52 1.06 -11.53
CA VAL A 40 0.29 1.45 -10.36
C VAL A 40 0.32 2.97 -10.22
N TYR A 41 0.56 3.68 -11.32
CA TYR A 41 0.59 5.14 -11.30
C TYR A 41 -0.73 5.71 -10.76
N GLN A 42 -1.85 5.20 -11.26
CA GLN A 42 -3.16 5.68 -10.85
C GLN A 42 -3.40 5.41 -9.36
N ILE A 43 -3.06 4.22 -8.89
CA ILE A 43 -3.26 3.84 -7.49
C ILE A 43 -2.36 4.65 -6.58
N VAL A 44 -1.11 4.86 -6.95
CA VAL A 44 -0.18 5.67 -6.16
C VAL A 44 -0.72 7.09 -6.03
N ARG A 45 -1.25 7.65 -7.12
CA ARG A 45 -1.87 8.97 -7.05
C ARG A 45 -3.05 9.00 -6.10
N GLU A 46 -3.89 7.99 -6.15
CA GLU A 46 -5.04 7.90 -5.24
C GLU A 46 -4.60 7.81 -3.78
N LEU A 47 -3.54 7.05 -3.54
CA LEU A 47 -3.00 6.93 -2.18
C LEU A 47 -2.43 8.25 -1.68
N GLU A 48 -1.75 9.01 -2.57
CA GLU A 48 -1.26 10.33 -2.21
C GLU A 48 -2.41 11.30 -1.94
N GLU A 49 -3.41 11.31 -2.81
CA GLU A 49 -4.55 12.21 -2.68
C GLU A 49 -5.36 11.93 -1.42
N GLY A 50 -5.39 10.67 -1.00
CA GLY A 50 -6.07 10.29 0.23
C GLY A 50 -5.23 10.44 1.49
N ASP A 51 -4.01 10.96 1.35
CA ASP A 51 -3.09 11.13 2.46
C ASP A 51 -2.69 9.81 3.13
N PHE A 52 -2.70 8.72 2.37
CA PHE A 52 -2.21 7.43 2.88
C PHE A 52 -0.71 7.29 2.73
N ILE A 53 -0.14 7.99 1.76
CA ILE A 53 1.31 8.04 1.57
C ILE A 53 1.72 9.47 1.22
N ASP A 54 2.98 9.79 1.56
CA ASP A 54 3.63 11.02 1.13
C ASP A 54 4.76 10.67 0.18
N LYS A 55 4.92 11.46 -0.86
CA LYS A 55 5.99 11.29 -1.83
C LYS A 55 7.00 12.41 -1.69
N ARG A 56 8.27 12.04 -1.69
CA ARG A 56 9.37 13.00 -1.61
C ARG A 56 10.44 12.60 -2.61
N LYS A 57 11.04 13.57 -3.26
CA LYS A 57 12.11 13.30 -4.21
C LYS A 57 13.42 13.15 -3.47
N VAL A 58 14.15 12.08 -3.75
CA VAL A 58 15.48 11.83 -3.19
C VAL A 58 16.38 11.48 -4.37
N GLY A 59 17.21 12.43 -4.79
CA GLY A 59 17.98 12.27 -6.01
C GLY A 59 17.06 12.18 -7.21
N ARG A 60 17.20 11.12 -7.99
CA ARG A 60 16.36 10.88 -9.17
C ARG A 60 15.15 9.99 -8.89
N ARG A 61 15.02 9.50 -7.67
CA ARG A 61 13.94 8.61 -7.30
C ARG A 61 12.97 9.30 -6.38
N ASN A 62 11.75 8.80 -6.37
CA ASN A 62 10.79 9.16 -5.34
C ASN A 62 10.96 8.23 -4.14
N ALA A 63 10.75 8.77 -2.96
CA ALA A 63 10.70 7.99 -1.74
C ALA A 63 9.32 8.18 -1.13
N TYR A 64 8.72 7.11 -0.69
CA TYR A 64 7.36 7.13 -0.15
C TYR A 64 7.38 6.85 1.34
N THR A 65 6.63 7.64 2.09
CA THR A 65 6.41 7.44 3.51
C THR A 65 4.96 7.05 3.73
N ILE A 66 4.74 5.99 4.46
CA ILE A 66 3.38 5.51 4.75
C ILE A 66 2.80 6.33 5.89
N ASN A 67 1.61 6.87 5.69
CA ASN A 67 0.89 7.56 6.76
C ASN A 67 0.13 6.50 7.56
N ARG A 68 0.77 5.98 8.59
CA ARG A 68 0.23 4.90 9.38
C ARG A 68 -1.10 5.25 10.03
N ARG A 69 -1.22 6.48 10.49
CA ARG A 69 -2.42 6.92 11.18
C ARG A 69 -3.65 6.86 10.29
N ASN A 70 -3.54 7.38 9.07
CA ASN A 70 -4.68 7.38 8.15
C ASN A 70 -5.09 5.98 7.75
N ILE A 71 -4.13 5.07 7.67
CA ILE A 71 -4.44 3.67 7.33
C ILE A 71 -5.08 2.96 8.52
N LEU A 72 -4.55 3.18 9.73
CA LEU A 72 -5.02 2.46 10.91
C LEU A 72 -6.35 2.98 11.43
N GLU A 73 -6.63 4.28 11.24
CA GLU A 73 -7.78 4.93 11.85
C GLU A 73 -8.81 5.42 10.83
N HIS A 74 -8.87 4.77 9.67
CA HIS A 74 -9.84 5.18 8.66
C HIS A 74 -11.27 4.99 9.17
N PRO A 75 -12.16 5.99 8.95
CA PRO A 75 -13.54 5.91 9.46
C PRO A 75 -14.31 4.68 9.01
N ALA A 76 -13.97 4.12 7.86
CA ALA A 76 -14.66 2.93 7.33
C ALA A 76 -14.47 1.71 8.22
N TYR A 77 -13.48 1.71 9.12
CA TYR A 77 -13.24 0.57 9.99
C TYR A 77 -14.11 0.56 11.24
N GLY A 78 -14.83 1.66 11.49
CA GLY A 78 -15.60 1.81 12.73
C GLY A 78 -14.64 1.90 13.91
N ASP A 79 -14.87 1.10 14.93
CA ASP A 79 -14.03 1.08 16.13
C ASP A 79 -12.97 -0.05 16.08
N ARG A 80 -12.78 -0.66 14.90
CA ARG A 80 -11.73 -1.66 14.70
C ARG A 80 -10.60 -1.04 13.90
N THR A 81 -9.44 -1.68 13.94
CA THR A 81 -8.26 -1.18 13.22
C THR A 81 -7.66 -2.27 12.36
N ILE A 82 -6.82 -1.85 11.40
CA ILE A 82 -6.05 -2.80 10.60
C ILE A 82 -5.15 -3.64 11.51
N ALA A 83 -4.67 -3.05 12.61
CA ALA A 83 -3.84 -3.80 13.56
C ALA A 83 -4.60 -4.97 14.18
N ASP A 84 -5.90 -4.81 14.43
CA ASP A 84 -6.72 -5.91 14.95
C ASP A 84 -6.76 -7.07 13.96
N VAL A 85 -6.91 -6.78 12.67
CA VAL A 85 -6.89 -7.81 11.64
C VAL A 85 -5.54 -8.52 11.63
N GLY A 86 -4.46 -7.76 11.69
CA GLY A 86 -3.11 -8.32 11.71
C GLY A 86 -2.89 -9.25 12.90
N LYS A 87 -3.34 -8.83 14.08
CA LYS A 87 -3.20 -9.67 15.27
C LYS A 87 -3.96 -10.97 15.12
N THR A 88 -5.19 -10.92 14.63
CA THR A 88 -5.99 -12.11 14.43
C THR A 88 -5.35 -13.07 13.44
N ILE A 89 -4.85 -12.55 12.31
CA ILE A 89 -4.22 -13.38 11.30
C ILE A 89 -2.95 -14.03 11.84
N MET A 90 -2.20 -13.31 12.67
CA MET A 90 -0.96 -13.83 13.24
C MET A 90 -1.18 -14.69 14.47
N GLY A 91 -2.41 -14.77 14.96
CA GLY A 91 -2.71 -15.57 16.14
C GLY A 91 -2.22 -14.96 17.44
N LEU A 92 -2.17 -13.63 17.51
CA LEU A 92 -1.65 -12.91 18.67
C LEU A 92 -2.74 -12.39 19.61
N ASP A 93 -3.97 -12.71 19.35
CA ASP A 93 -5.08 -12.31 20.20
C ASP A 93 -5.09 -13.05 21.52
#